data_4276df1ee6a4a9cfa31922af0136abe2
#
_entry.id   4276df1ee6a4a9cfa31922af0136abe2
#
_cell.length_a   1.000
_cell.length_b   1.000
_cell.length_c   1.000
_cell.angle_alpha   90.00
_cell.angle_beta   90.00
_cell.angle_gamma   90.00
#
_symmetry.space_group_name_H-M   'P 1'
#
loop_
_entity.id
_entity.type
_entity.pdbx_description
1 polymer ?
#
loop_
_entity_poly.entity_id
_entity_poly.type
_entity_poly.pdbx_seq_one_letter_code
_entity_poly.pdbx_strand_id
1 'polypeptide(L)'
;NISDEGHPTSPIFNPDGSLTFSAAYSVGDFIYGKNGIDTNNKVLKNTTGFTASFLENKLHVRGDFTFRNTDEGQTQRRVPVPYSTHEGQIVELSTKYNDLKESNMRTEYIATNLYADYEDTFGDAHYFKGMVGYNYEQSTYKSTYVQRNGFLLDDSENINLALGDAITTSGGYNRWRVAGGFFRLNYAFKDRYLLEVNGRYDGSSKFPKSSRFGFFPSVSAGWQIAQERFMNSTRHWLDGLKLRASY
;
A
#
# COMPACT_ATOMS: atom_id res chain seq x y z
N ASN A 1 -16.38 -5.95 -23.66
CA ASN A 1 -17.70 -5.90 -22.99
C ASN A 1 -18.65 -6.83 -23.75
N ILE A 2 -19.18 -7.88 -23.12
CA ILE A 2 -20.03 -8.90 -23.77
C ILE A 2 -21.21 -8.26 -24.49
N SER A 3 -21.76 -7.16 -23.98
CA SER A 3 -22.88 -6.43 -24.58
C SER A 3 -22.54 -5.70 -25.86
N ASP A 4 -21.28 -5.43 -26.14
CA ASP A 4 -20.84 -4.65 -27.29
C ASP A 4 -20.45 -5.54 -28.49
N GLU A 5 -20.18 -6.82 -28.23
CA GLU A 5 -19.73 -7.80 -29.26
C GLU A 5 -20.79 -8.83 -29.63
N GLY A 6 -21.86 -8.95 -28.85
CA GLY A 6 -22.95 -9.89 -29.06
C GLY A 6 -24.06 -9.30 -29.95
N HIS A 7 -24.44 -9.99 -31.00
CA HIS A 7 -25.62 -9.64 -31.79
C HIS A 7 -26.87 -10.31 -31.18
N PRO A 8 -27.89 -9.53 -30.78
CA PRO A 8 -29.08 -10.06 -30.08
C PRO A 8 -29.87 -11.14 -30.89
N THR A 9 -29.69 -11.15 -32.19
CA THR A 9 -30.39 -12.07 -33.10
C THR A 9 -29.55 -13.29 -33.48
N SER A 10 -28.28 -13.36 -33.06
CA SER A 10 -27.42 -14.51 -33.38
C SER A 10 -27.60 -15.62 -32.37
N PRO A 11 -27.89 -16.87 -32.81
CA PRO A 11 -28.01 -18.00 -31.92
C PRO A 11 -26.66 -18.28 -31.22
N ILE A 12 -26.72 -18.65 -29.94
CA ILE A 12 -25.52 -19.04 -29.18
C ILE A 12 -25.08 -20.45 -29.57
N PHE A 13 -26.05 -21.34 -29.74
CA PHE A 13 -25.80 -22.74 -30.04
C PHE A 13 -26.37 -23.11 -31.43
N ASN A 14 -25.66 -23.99 -32.09
CA ASN A 14 -26.16 -24.70 -33.27
C ASN A 14 -27.17 -25.78 -32.85
N PRO A 15 -27.96 -26.34 -33.77
CA PRO A 15 -28.91 -27.42 -33.48
C PRO A 15 -28.27 -28.67 -32.84
N ASP A 16 -26.99 -28.92 -33.08
CA ASP A 16 -26.21 -30.02 -32.50
C ASP A 16 -25.64 -29.71 -31.10
N GLY A 17 -25.93 -28.52 -30.55
CA GLY A 17 -25.44 -28.08 -29.25
C GLY A 17 -24.03 -27.49 -29.23
N SER A 18 -23.36 -27.44 -30.38
CA SER A 18 -22.06 -26.75 -30.47
C SER A 18 -22.24 -25.23 -30.47
N LEU A 19 -21.20 -24.48 -30.08
CA LEU A 19 -21.22 -23.02 -30.14
C LEU A 19 -21.19 -22.55 -31.62
N THR A 20 -21.92 -21.48 -31.92
CA THR A 20 -21.74 -20.74 -33.16
C THR A 20 -20.45 -19.95 -33.14
N PHE A 21 -19.94 -19.55 -34.30
CA PHE A 21 -18.77 -18.67 -34.44
C PHE A 21 -18.96 -17.35 -33.64
N SER A 22 -20.14 -16.72 -33.82
CA SER A 22 -20.46 -15.47 -33.10
C SER A 22 -20.45 -15.64 -31.60
N ALA A 23 -21.00 -16.74 -31.07
CA ALA A 23 -21.01 -17.04 -29.66
C ALA A 23 -19.60 -17.37 -29.14
N ALA A 24 -18.82 -18.15 -29.84
CA ALA A 24 -17.43 -18.45 -29.48
C ALA A 24 -16.57 -17.19 -29.39
N TYR A 25 -16.79 -16.22 -30.26
CA TYR A 25 -16.08 -14.95 -30.31
C TYR A 25 -16.50 -14.03 -29.14
N SER A 26 -17.80 -13.88 -28.87
CA SER A 26 -18.33 -12.89 -27.92
C SER A 26 -18.44 -13.40 -26.48
N VAL A 27 -18.96 -14.60 -26.30
CA VAL A 27 -19.26 -15.17 -24.96
C VAL A 27 -18.59 -16.54 -24.72
N GLY A 28 -17.81 -17.02 -25.67
CA GLY A 28 -17.26 -18.36 -25.66
C GLY A 28 -16.37 -18.63 -24.47
N ASP A 29 -15.53 -17.69 -24.07
CA ASP A 29 -14.66 -17.83 -22.90
C ASP A 29 -15.47 -18.12 -21.61
N PHE A 30 -16.62 -17.47 -21.46
CA PHE A 30 -17.52 -17.64 -20.33
C PHE A 30 -18.27 -18.99 -20.38
N ILE A 31 -18.82 -19.33 -21.56
CA ILE A 31 -19.63 -20.56 -21.72
C ILE A 31 -18.73 -21.80 -21.68
N TYR A 32 -17.57 -21.77 -22.31
CA TYR A 32 -16.63 -22.90 -22.30
C TYR A 32 -16.04 -23.13 -20.90
N GLY A 33 -15.86 -22.04 -20.12
CA GLY A 33 -15.49 -22.12 -18.71
C GLY A 33 -14.08 -22.59 -18.41
N LYS A 34 -13.22 -22.77 -19.42
CA LYS A 34 -11.82 -23.20 -19.29
C LYS A 34 -10.86 -22.01 -19.15
N ASN A 35 -11.25 -20.84 -19.62
CA ASN A 35 -10.48 -19.61 -19.52
C ASN A 35 -10.74 -18.91 -18.19
N GLY A 36 -9.72 -18.40 -17.56
CA GLY A 36 -9.86 -17.76 -16.26
C GLY A 36 -8.59 -17.11 -15.73
N ILE A 37 -8.80 -16.28 -14.72
CA ILE A 37 -7.73 -15.67 -13.93
C ILE A 37 -8.02 -15.98 -12.47
N ASP A 38 -7.11 -16.74 -11.86
CA ASP A 38 -7.13 -17.04 -10.43
C ASP A 38 -6.10 -16.16 -9.72
N THR A 39 -6.54 -15.44 -8.71
CA THR A 39 -5.66 -14.58 -7.91
C THR A 39 -5.74 -14.99 -6.44
N ASN A 40 -4.58 -15.26 -5.86
CA ASN A 40 -4.44 -15.60 -4.45
C ASN A 40 -3.58 -14.53 -3.77
N ASN A 41 -4.13 -13.87 -2.77
CA ASN A 41 -3.45 -12.83 -2.01
C ASN A 41 -3.33 -13.24 -0.54
N LYS A 42 -2.10 -13.34 -0.04
CA LYS A 42 -1.79 -13.68 1.35
C LYS A 42 -1.07 -12.51 2.00
N VAL A 43 -1.65 -12.00 3.07
CA VAL A 43 -1.07 -10.89 3.84
C VAL A 43 -0.83 -11.34 5.26
N LEU A 44 0.44 -11.30 5.67
CA LEU A 44 0.85 -11.44 7.06
C LEU A 44 1.33 -10.08 7.56
N LYS A 45 0.69 -9.53 8.58
CA LYS A 45 1.10 -8.28 9.23
C LYS A 45 1.20 -8.52 10.74
N ASN A 46 2.30 -8.09 11.32
CA ASN A 46 2.50 -8.02 12.76
C ASN A 46 3.00 -6.63 13.13
N THR A 47 2.47 -6.07 14.20
CA THR A 47 3.00 -4.86 14.84
C THR A 47 3.14 -5.14 16.32
N THR A 48 4.37 -5.03 16.81
CA THR A 48 4.69 -5.20 18.22
C THR A 48 5.25 -3.90 18.75
N GLY A 49 4.76 -3.45 19.89
CA GLY A 49 5.20 -2.21 20.49
C GLY A 49 5.44 -2.36 21.99
N PHE A 50 6.19 -1.43 22.54
CA PHE A 50 6.43 -1.32 23.96
C PHE A 50 6.35 0.14 24.41
N THR A 51 6.03 0.31 25.69
CA THR A 51 6.13 1.58 26.40
C THR A 51 6.79 1.30 27.76
N ALA A 52 7.83 2.04 28.04
CA ALA A 52 8.50 2.02 29.35
C ALA A 52 8.45 3.41 29.96
N SER A 53 8.08 3.50 31.24
CA SER A 53 7.95 4.75 31.98
C SER A 53 8.96 4.78 33.11
N PHE A 54 9.61 5.92 33.27
CA PHE A 54 10.67 6.16 34.25
C PHE A 54 10.46 7.51 34.96
N LEU A 55 11.19 7.76 36.03
CA LEU A 55 11.21 9.03 36.73
C LEU A 55 9.80 9.50 37.15
N GLU A 56 9.06 8.64 37.84
CA GLU A 56 7.68 8.93 38.26
C GLU A 56 6.76 9.35 37.13
N ASN A 57 6.88 8.66 35.98
CA ASN A 57 6.14 8.93 34.74
C ASN A 57 6.49 10.25 34.01
N LYS A 58 7.63 10.86 34.33
CA LYS A 58 8.10 12.05 33.58
C LYS A 58 8.83 11.71 32.29
N LEU A 59 9.45 10.52 32.20
CA LEU A 59 10.16 10.05 31.04
C LEU A 59 9.48 8.79 30.48
N HIS A 60 9.09 8.84 29.22
CA HIS A 60 8.57 7.68 28.51
C HIS A 60 9.47 7.33 27.34
N VAL A 61 9.73 6.04 27.18
CA VAL A 61 10.39 5.48 25.99
C VAL A 61 9.40 4.55 25.33
N ARG A 62 9.13 4.79 24.04
CA ARG A 62 8.16 4.03 23.25
C ARG A 62 8.82 3.55 21.97
N GLY A 63 8.47 2.34 21.59
CA GLY A 63 8.91 1.81 20.33
C GLY A 63 7.88 0.88 19.74
N ASP A 64 7.83 0.82 18.42
CA ASP A 64 7.07 -0.17 17.68
C ASP A 64 7.87 -0.70 16.50
N PHE A 65 7.60 -1.94 16.18
CA PHE A 65 8.13 -2.63 15.02
C PHE A 65 6.98 -3.27 14.25
N THR A 66 6.88 -2.93 12.98
CA THR A 66 5.90 -3.51 12.05
C THR A 66 6.63 -4.30 10.98
N PHE A 67 6.18 -5.53 10.79
CA PHE A 67 6.52 -6.37 9.65
C PHE A 67 5.24 -6.69 8.87
N ARG A 68 5.28 -6.56 7.55
CA ARG A 68 4.21 -6.99 6.65
C ARG A 68 4.80 -7.70 5.45
N ASN A 69 4.32 -8.92 5.20
CA ASN A 69 4.58 -9.67 3.98
C ASN A 69 3.27 -9.79 3.20
N THR A 70 3.30 -9.43 1.94
CA THR A 70 2.20 -9.61 0.99
C THR A 70 2.71 -10.48 -0.14
N ASP A 71 2.13 -11.66 -0.29
CA ASP A 71 2.40 -12.58 -1.39
C ASP A 71 1.14 -12.64 -2.27
N GLU A 72 1.27 -12.26 -3.53
CA GLU A 72 0.22 -12.31 -4.54
C GLU A 72 0.64 -13.27 -5.65
N GLY A 73 -0.15 -14.32 -5.83
CA GLY A 73 -0.03 -15.26 -6.94
C GLY A 73 -1.19 -15.08 -7.91
N GLN A 74 -0.90 -15.00 -9.19
CA GLN A 74 -1.91 -14.93 -10.23
C GLN A 74 -1.60 -15.98 -11.30
N THR A 75 -2.61 -16.78 -11.62
CA THR A 75 -2.57 -17.73 -12.73
C THR A 75 -3.64 -17.34 -13.74
N GLN A 76 -3.25 -17.07 -14.96
CA GLN A 76 -4.18 -16.83 -16.09
C GLN A 76 -4.05 -17.96 -17.11
N ARG A 77 -5.13 -18.68 -17.35
CA ARG A 77 -5.23 -19.70 -18.38
C ARG A 77 -6.08 -19.18 -19.52
N ARG A 78 -5.60 -19.37 -20.76
CA ARG A 78 -6.32 -19.02 -21.97
C ARG A 78 -6.15 -20.16 -22.98
N VAL A 79 -7.26 -20.78 -23.33
CA VAL A 79 -7.34 -21.86 -24.32
C VAL A 79 -8.33 -21.49 -25.41
N PRO A 80 -8.14 -22.00 -26.63
CA PRO A 80 -9.06 -21.75 -27.71
C PRO A 80 -10.47 -22.26 -27.39
N VAL A 81 -11.48 -21.52 -27.80
CA VAL A 81 -12.87 -21.93 -27.66
C VAL A 81 -13.32 -22.72 -28.88
N PRO A 82 -13.79 -23.96 -28.72
CA PRO A 82 -14.30 -24.75 -29.81
C PRO A 82 -15.66 -24.19 -30.30
N TYR A 83 -15.85 -24.17 -31.59
CA TYR A 83 -17.10 -23.82 -32.23
C TYR A 83 -17.36 -24.66 -33.49
N SER A 84 -18.55 -24.58 -34.06
CA SER A 84 -18.87 -25.26 -35.30
C SER A 84 -19.53 -24.29 -36.28
N THR A 85 -19.14 -24.40 -37.55
CA THR A 85 -19.81 -23.71 -38.69
C THR A 85 -20.70 -24.63 -39.48
N HIS A 86 -20.49 -25.96 -39.36
CA HIS A 86 -21.26 -27.00 -40.01
C HIS A 86 -21.46 -28.16 -39.05
N GLU A 87 -22.60 -28.80 -39.07
CA GLU A 87 -22.93 -29.93 -38.21
C GLU A 87 -21.82 -30.99 -38.19
N GLY A 88 -21.37 -31.36 -37.00
CA GLY A 88 -20.33 -32.35 -36.77
C GLY A 88 -18.88 -31.90 -37.03
N GLN A 89 -18.64 -30.63 -37.44
CA GLN A 89 -17.31 -30.09 -37.68
C GLN A 89 -16.94 -29.10 -36.57
N ILE A 90 -16.20 -29.54 -35.58
CA ILE A 90 -15.70 -28.68 -34.49
C ILE A 90 -14.34 -28.10 -34.92
N VAL A 91 -14.21 -26.80 -34.86
CA VAL A 91 -12.97 -26.05 -35.08
C VAL A 91 -12.67 -25.14 -33.89
N GLU A 92 -11.41 -24.81 -33.71
CA GLU A 92 -11.00 -23.88 -32.67
C GLU A 92 -10.90 -22.45 -33.20
N LEU A 93 -11.21 -21.47 -32.34
CA LEU A 93 -11.07 -20.06 -32.70
C LEU A 93 -9.59 -19.69 -32.79
N SER A 94 -9.03 -19.66 -33.96
CA SER A 94 -7.59 -19.47 -34.21
C SER A 94 -7.01 -18.13 -33.75
N THR A 95 -7.87 -17.14 -33.48
CA THR A 95 -7.47 -15.83 -32.93
C THR A 95 -7.28 -15.83 -31.44
N LYS A 96 -7.64 -16.92 -30.78
CA LYS A 96 -7.50 -17.04 -29.31
C LYS A 96 -6.14 -17.58 -28.93
N TYR A 97 -5.72 -17.19 -27.75
CA TYR A 97 -4.46 -17.64 -27.18
C TYR A 97 -4.60 -19.08 -26.65
N ASN A 98 -3.51 -19.81 -26.70
CA ASN A 98 -3.36 -21.09 -26.01
C ASN A 98 -2.13 -20.98 -25.10
N ASP A 99 -2.32 -20.35 -23.92
CA ASP A 99 -1.23 -20.08 -23.00
C ASP A 99 -1.61 -20.12 -21.52
N LEU A 100 -0.61 -20.38 -20.70
CA LEU A 100 -0.63 -20.21 -19.26
C LEU A 100 0.33 -19.09 -18.86
N LYS A 101 -0.14 -18.20 -18.01
CA LYS A 101 0.66 -17.15 -17.38
C LYS A 101 0.64 -17.36 -15.87
N GLU A 102 1.82 -17.36 -15.27
CA GLU A 102 2.00 -17.37 -13.84
C GLU A 102 2.76 -16.12 -13.41
N SER A 103 2.21 -15.40 -12.45
CA SER A 103 2.82 -14.23 -11.84
C SER A 103 2.90 -14.42 -10.35
N ASN A 104 4.08 -14.23 -9.78
CA ASN A 104 4.28 -14.21 -8.34
C ASN A 104 4.88 -12.86 -7.94
N MET A 105 4.19 -12.13 -7.07
CA MET A 105 4.61 -10.84 -6.56
C MET A 105 4.72 -10.91 -5.05
N ARG A 106 5.84 -10.41 -4.52
CA ARG A 106 6.08 -10.37 -3.09
C ARG A 106 6.49 -8.97 -2.67
N THR A 107 5.80 -8.44 -1.66
CA THR A 107 6.15 -7.18 -1.02
C THR A 107 6.43 -7.41 0.46
N GLU A 108 7.68 -7.18 0.86
CA GLU A 108 8.11 -7.16 2.24
C GLU A 108 8.22 -5.71 2.72
N TYR A 109 7.56 -5.38 3.82
CA TYR A 109 7.59 -4.06 4.44
C TYR A 109 8.00 -4.17 5.88
N ILE A 110 8.93 -3.31 6.29
CA ILE A 110 9.42 -3.18 7.66
C ILE A 110 9.31 -1.71 8.05
N ALA A 111 8.77 -1.45 9.24
CA ALA A 111 8.79 -0.13 9.84
C ALA A 111 9.17 -0.21 11.32
N THR A 112 9.95 0.75 11.78
CA THR A 112 10.34 0.88 13.19
C THR A 112 10.22 2.34 13.59
N ASN A 113 9.57 2.58 14.73
CA ASN A 113 9.55 3.86 15.40
C ASN A 113 10.15 3.67 16.81
N LEU A 114 11.00 4.57 17.20
CA LEU A 114 11.57 4.64 18.55
C LEU A 114 11.61 6.11 18.96
N TYR A 115 10.99 6.44 20.10
CA TYR A 115 11.00 7.79 20.59
C TYR A 115 10.95 7.83 22.12
N ALA A 116 11.51 8.89 22.66
CA ALA A 116 11.46 9.20 24.08
C ALA A 116 10.89 10.61 24.28
N ASP A 117 10.02 10.76 25.25
CA ASP A 117 9.50 12.03 25.69
C ASP A 117 9.70 12.21 27.19
N TYR A 118 10.06 13.43 27.56
CA TYR A 118 10.21 13.87 28.94
C TYR A 118 9.37 15.11 29.17
N GLU A 119 8.61 15.14 30.26
CA GLU A 119 7.83 16.31 30.67
C GLU A 119 7.95 16.58 32.16
N ASP A 120 8.06 17.86 32.49
CA ASP A 120 8.11 18.32 33.88
C ASP A 120 7.67 19.78 34.03
N THR A 121 7.28 20.14 35.25
CA THR A 121 6.97 21.51 35.64
C THR A 121 7.92 21.97 36.75
N PHE A 122 8.69 23.02 36.46
CA PHE A 122 9.66 23.56 37.38
C PHE A 122 9.13 24.86 38.01
N GLY A 123 9.16 24.92 39.34
CA GLY A 123 8.79 26.12 40.12
C GLY A 123 7.35 26.61 39.80
N ASP A 124 6.41 25.72 39.57
CA ASP A 124 4.97 25.95 39.33
C ASP A 124 4.66 26.91 38.15
N ALA A 125 5.66 27.30 37.38
CA ALA A 125 5.52 28.29 36.34
C ALA A 125 6.10 27.87 34.97
N HIS A 126 7.04 26.95 34.95
CA HIS A 126 7.80 26.57 33.78
C HIS A 126 7.50 25.13 33.38
N TYR A 127 6.55 24.94 32.49
CA TYR A 127 6.29 23.64 31.91
C TYR A 127 7.23 23.40 30.73
N PHE A 128 7.85 22.25 30.71
CA PHE A 128 8.71 21.80 29.64
C PHE A 128 8.33 20.39 29.18
N LYS A 129 8.23 20.17 27.88
CA LYS A 129 8.10 18.84 27.29
C LYS A 129 9.04 18.72 26.09
N GLY A 130 9.96 17.76 26.16
CA GLY A 130 10.88 17.43 25.09
C GLY A 130 10.59 16.05 24.54
N MET A 131 10.72 15.88 23.23
CA MET A 131 10.62 14.58 22.56
C MET A 131 11.76 14.48 21.56
N VAL A 132 12.37 13.31 21.47
CA VAL A 132 13.30 12.92 20.41
C VAL A 132 12.88 11.56 19.87
N GLY A 133 13.07 11.34 18.59
CA GLY A 133 12.71 10.06 18.02
C GLY A 133 13.39 9.76 16.70
N TYR A 134 13.29 8.52 16.32
CA TYR A 134 13.82 7.97 15.08
C TYR A 134 12.77 7.07 14.42
N ASN A 135 12.62 7.19 13.12
CA ASN A 135 11.81 6.27 12.35
C ASN A 135 12.62 5.67 11.20
N TYR A 136 12.30 4.44 10.86
CA TYR A 136 12.87 3.74 9.72
C TYR A 136 11.78 2.94 9.02
N GLU A 137 11.78 3.02 7.69
CA GLU A 137 10.90 2.22 6.85
C GLU A 137 11.66 1.63 5.67
N GLN A 138 11.32 0.41 5.30
CA GLN A 138 11.83 -0.25 4.10
C GLN A 138 10.70 -1.02 3.44
N SER A 139 10.61 -0.93 2.13
CA SER A 139 9.80 -1.82 1.31
C SER A 139 10.68 -2.47 0.25
N THR A 140 10.52 -3.77 0.10
CA THR A 140 11.17 -4.55 -0.96
C THR A 140 10.08 -5.25 -1.76
N TYR A 141 9.99 -4.94 -3.04
CA TYR A 141 9.12 -5.58 -4.01
C TYR A 141 9.92 -6.48 -4.92
N LYS A 142 9.44 -7.69 -5.14
CA LYS A 142 9.99 -8.64 -6.11
C LYS A 142 8.85 -9.28 -6.87
N SER A 143 8.98 -9.38 -8.19
CA SER A 143 8.04 -10.11 -9.02
C SER A 143 8.74 -11.06 -9.96
N THR A 144 8.04 -12.12 -10.30
CA THR A 144 8.44 -13.09 -11.33
C THR A 144 7.23 -13.38 -12.18
N TYR A 145 7.42 -13.42 -13.48
CA TYR A 145 6.39 -13.69 -14.47
C TYR A 145 6.91 -14.72 -15.45
N VAL A 146 6.07 -15.72 -15.76
CA VAL A 146 6.33 -16.75 -16.76
C VAL A 146 5.07 -16.95 -17.59
N GLN A 147 5.21 -17.03 -18.90
CA GLN A 147 4.15 -17.41 -19.83
C GLN A 147 4.68 -18.44 -20.80
N ARG A 148 3.93 -19.49 -21.02
CA ARG A 148 4.19 -20.50 -22.08
C ARG A 148 2.90 -20.76 -22.85
N ASN A 149 3.06 -21.07 -24.13
CA ASN A 149 1.97 -21.43 -25.03
C ASN A 149 1.95 -22.93 -25.34
N GLY A 150 0.92 -23.37 -26.06
CA GLY A 150 0.82 -24.74 -26.60
C GLY A 150 0.47 -25.77 -25.54
N PHE A 151 -0.68 -25.64 -24.89
CA PHE A 151 -1.19 -26.66 -23.98
C PHE A 151 -1.46 -27.99 -24.71
N LEU A 152 -1.12 -29.08 -24.02
CA LEU A 152 -1.53 -30.43 -24.41
C LEU A 152 -2.98 -30.73 -23.99
N LEU A 153 -3.40 -30.18 -22.86
CA LEU A 153 -4.72 -30.38 -22.27
C LEU A 153 -5.26 -29.02 -21.80
N ASP A 154 -6.47 -28.68 -22.17
CA ASP A 154 -7.12 -27.39 -21.90
C ASP A 154 -7.36 -27.09 -20.42
N ASP A 155 -7.34 -28.11 -19.56
CA ASP A 155 -7.52 -28.00 -18.12
C ASP A 155 -6.20 -28.09 -17.33
N SER A 156 -5.06 -28.13 -18.02
CA SER A 156 -3.77 -28.17 -17.36
C SER A 156 -3.48 -26.90 -16.56
N GLU A 157 -3.01 -27.10 -15.33
CA GLU A 157 -2.53 -26.03 -14.43
C GLU A 157 -1.01 -25.98 -14.32
N ASN A 158 -0.33 -26.90 -15.02
CA ASN A 158 1.13 -27.01 -14.95
C ASN A 158 1.79 -26.41 -16.18
N ILE A 159 2.60 -25.38 -15.97
CA ILE A 159 3.31 -24.68 -17.04
C ILE A 159 4.26 -25.58 -17.87
N ASN A 160 4.71 -26.70 -17.30
CA ASN A 160 5.54 -27.67 -18.02
C ASN A 160 4.76 -28.46 -19.09
N LEU A 161 3.42 -28.47 -19.01
CA LEU A 161 2.57 -29.12 -20.00
C LEU A 161 2.21 -28.21 -21.18
N ALA A 162 2.67 -26.97 -21.15
CA ALA A 162 2.65 -26.06 -22.29
C ALA A 162 3.94 -26.24 -23.11
N LEU A 163 3.85 -26.96 -24.24
CA LEU A 163 5.03 -27.43 -24.99
C LEU A 163 5.38 -26.55 -26.19
N GLY A 164 4.68 -25.46 -26.42
CA GLY A 164 5.00 -24.52 -27.49
C GLY A 164 6.35 -23.82 -27.28
N ASP A 165 6.96 -23.38 -28.38
CA ASP A 165 8.30 -22.77 -28.39
C ASP A 165 8.34 -21.37 -27.79
N ALA A 166 7.19 -20.67 -27.72
CA ALA A 166 7.14 -19.33 -27.17
C ALA A 166 7.11 -19.34 -25.65
N ILE A 167 8.22 -18.90 -25.06
CA ILE A 167 8.39 -18.74 -23.61
C ILE A 167 8.70 -17.27 -23.34
N THR A 168 7.88 -16.64 -22.50
CA THR A 168 8.11 -15.27 -22.03
C THR A 168 8.37 -15.29 -20.54
N THR A 169 9.47 -14.70 -20.11
CA THR A 169 9.80 -14.54 -18.70
C THR A 169 10.15 -13.09 -18.43
N SER A 170 9.74 -12.58 -17.28
CA SER A 170 10.17 -11.28 -16.79
C SER A 170 10.25 -11.27 -15.27
N GLY A 171 10.89 -10.27 -14.72
CA GLY A 171 10.98 -10.07 -13.29
C GLY A 171 11.15 -8.61 -12.93
N GLY A 172 10.68 -8.24 -11.76
CA GLY A 172 10.81 -6.92 -11.20
C GLY A 172 11.47 -6.95 -9.84
N TYR A 173 12.27 -5.94 -9.55
CA TYR A 173 12.84 -5.71 -8.23
C TYR A 173 12.85 -4.22 -7.94
N ASN A 174 12.29 -3.85 -6.80
CA ASN A 174 12.33 -2.48 -6.31
C ASN A 174 12.53 -2.50 -4.80
N ARG A 175 13.43 -1.64 -4.32
CA ARG A 175 13.62 -1.43 -2.88
C ARG A 175 13.78 0.04 -2.59
N TRP A 176 13.02 0.52 -1.63
CA TRP A 176 13.20 1.85 -1.09
C TRP A 176 13.32 1.83 0.44
N ARG A 177 13.99 2.84 0.97
CA ARG A 177 14.19 3.05 2.39
C ARG A 177 13.97 4.52 2.72
N VAL A 178 13.36 4.76 3.86
CA VAL A 178 13.25 6.08 4.47
C VAL A 178 13.74 5.97 5.91
N ALA A 179 14.50 6.94 6.35
CA ALA A 179 14.96 7.05 7.73
C ALA A 179 14.94 8.50 8.15
N GLY A 180 14.51 8.78 9.37
CA GLY A 180 14.44 10.13 9.88
C GLY A 180 14.63 10.20 11.38
N GLY A 181 15.32 11.25 11.82
CA GLY A 181 15.35 11.66 13.21
C GLY A 181 14.48 12.90 13.40
N PHE A 182 13.83 13.02 14.52
CA PHE A 182 12.99 14.17 14.84
C PHE A 182 13.09 14.57 16.31
N PHE A 183 12.84 15.84 16.56
CA PHE A 183 12.67 16.35 17.92
C PHE A 183 11.51 17.32 17.98
N ARG A 184 10.96 17.48 19.18
CA ARG A 184 9.97 18.49 19.51
C ARG A 184 10.26 19.00 20.92
N LEU A 185 10.27 20.32 21.07
CA LEU A 185 10.39 21.01 22.34
C LEU A 185 9.16 21.90 22.52
N ASN A 186 8.46 21.70 23.61
CA ASN A 186 7.35 22.55 24.04
C ASN A 186 7.74 23.22 25.35
N TYR A 187 7.52 24.50 25.43
CA TYR A 187 7.72 25.27 26.64
C TYR A 187 6.50 26.15 26.89
N ALA A 188 6.05 26.16 28.15
CA ALA A 188 5.00 27.08 28.57
C ALA A 188 5.43 27.79 29.84
N PHE A 189 5.28 29.12 29.83
CA PHE A 189 5.50 29.94 31.03
C PHE A 189 4.14 30.41 31.59
N LYS A 190 3.85 29.95 32.81
CA LYS A 190 2.59 30.23 33.54
C LYS A 190 1.35 29.91 32.72
N ASP A 191 1.42 28.93 31.83
CA ASP A 191 0.38 28.56 30.87
C ASP A 191 -0.11 29.70 29.97
N ARG A 192 0.63 30.82 29.93
CA ARG A 192 0.27 32.02 29.14
C ARG A 192 1.09 32.15 27.86
N TYR A 193 2.38 31.98 27.97
CA TYR A 193 3.33 32.09 26.87
C TYR A 193 3.78 30.72 26.46
N LEU A 194 3.50 30.36 25.21
CA LEU A 194 3.73 29.03 24.68
C LEU A 194 4.76 29.13 23.56
N LEU A 195 5.76 28.25 23.58
CA LEU A 195 6.73 28.12 22.51
C LEU A 195 6.83 26.65 22.13
N GLU A 196 6.79 26.37 20.84
CA GLU A 196 7.04 25.04 20.29
C GLU A 196 8.10 25.13 19.20
N VAL A 197 9.10 24.26 19.26
CA VAL A 197 10.16 24.11 18.26
C VAL A 197 10.18 22.67 17.82
N ASN A 198 10.07 22.42 16.53
CA ASN A 198 10.14 21.09 15.94
C ASN A 198 11.25 21.05 14.90
N GLY A 199 11.85 19.90 14.73
CA GLY A 199 12.77 19.62 13.65
C GLY A 199 12.74 18.17 13.25
N ARG A 200 12.84 17.94 11.92
CA ARG A 200 13.00 16.61 11.34
C ARG A 200 14.16 16.61 10.37
N TYR A 201 14.97 15.58 10.44
CA TYR A 201 16.01 15.30 9.49
C TYR A 201 15.72 13.96 8.80
N ASP A 202 15.14 14.01 7.61
CA ASP A 202 14.63 12.85 6.89
C ASP A 202 15.47 12.54 5.65
N GLY A 203 15.68 11.27 5.40
CA GLY A 203 16.37 10.78 4.23
C GLY A 203 15.61 9.68 3.51
N SER A 204 15.63 9.71 2.17
CA SER A 204 15.00 8.70 1.33
C SER A 204 15.93 8.19 0.25
N SER A 205 15.97 6.86 0.10
CA SER A 205 16.76 6.19 -0.95
C SER A 205 16.24 6.45 -2.37
N LYS A 206 15.05 7.04 -2.51
CA LYS A 206 14.46 7.40 -3.82
C LYS A 206 15.14 8.59 -4.45
N PHE A 207 15.87 9.40 -3.65
CA PHE A 207 16.60 10.56 -4.12
C PHE A 207 18.07 10.23 -4.41
N PRO A 208 18.75 10.98 -5.30
CA PRO A 208 20.18 10.89 -5.52
C PRO A 208 20.99 11.08 -4.23
N LYS A 209 22.18 10.50 -4.16
CA LYS A 209 23.01 10.53 -2.94
C LYS A 209 23.26 11.95 -2.41
N SER A 210 23.43 12.92 -3.30
CA SER A 210 23.69 14.34 -2.97
C SER A 210 22.47 15.08 -2.37
N SER A 211 21.25 14.60 -2.59
CA SER A 211 20.00 15.26 -2.19
C SER A 211 19.09 14.35 -1.37
N ARG A 212 19.70 13.34 -0.77
CA ARG A 212 18.96 12.26 -0.09
C ARG A 212 18.37 12.69 1.23
N PHE A 213 19.00 13.64 1.91
CA PHE A 213 18.61 14.09 3.25
C PHE A 213 18.19 15.55 3.22
N GLY A 214 17.15 15.86 4.01
CA GLY A 214 16.64 17.21 4.21
C GLY A 214 16.33 17.47 5.67
N PHE A 215 16.52 18.73 6.09
CA PHE A 215 16.13 19.20 7.41
C PHE A 215 14.88 20.09 7.29
N PHE A 216 13.89 19.83 8.14
CA PHE A 216 12.59 20.48 8.13
C PHE A 216 12.29 21.05 9.53
N PRO A 217 12.71 22.30 9.81
CA PRO A 217 12.40 22.96 11.07
C PRO A 217 11.00 23.59 11.04
N SER A 218 10.39 23.74 12.21
CA SER A 218 9.25 24.63 12.42
C SER A 218 9.25 25.20 13.81
N VAL A 219 8.74 26.42 13.96
CA VAL A 219 8.62 27.13 15.23
C VAL A 219 7.22 27.71 15.35
N SER A 220 6.62 27.62 16.52
CA SER A 220 5.37 28.33 16.80
C SER A 220 5.40 28.97 18.19
N ALA A 221 4.81 30.14 18.29
CA ALA A 221 4.59 30.85 19.55
C ALA A 221 3.11 31.09 19.79
N GLY A 222 2.69 31.02 21.03
CA GLY A 222 1.32 31.25 21.43
C GLY A 222 1.21 32.13 22.67
N TRP A 223 0.20 32.98 22.71
CA TRP A 223 -0.10 33.81 23.87
C TRP A 223 -1.56 33.60 24.29
N GLN A 224 -1.74 33.11 25.49
CA GLN A 224 -3.05 32.93 26.14
C GLN A 224 -3.51 34.25 26.76
N ILE A 225 -4.03 35.16 25.95
CA ILE A 225 -4.41 36.52 26.35
C ILE A 225 -5.46 36.48 27.45
N ALA A 226 -6.43 35.58 27.36
CA ALA A 226 -7.51 35.47 28.35
C ALA A 226 -7.01 35.18 29.76
N GLN A 227 -5.79 34.65 29.91
CA GLN A 227 -5.19 34.37 31.22
C GLN A 227 -4.42 35.54 31.81
N GLU A 228 -4.32 36.66 31.11
CA GLU A 228 -3.64 37.84 31.59
C GLU A 228 -4.49 38.59 32.62
N ARG A 229 -3.79 39.27 33.54
CA ARG A 229 -4.44 39.99 34.64
C ARG A 229 -5.38 41.08 34.14
N PHE A 230 -5.06 41.77 33.04
CA PHE A 230 -5.88 42.81 32.46
C PHE A 230 -7.18 42.27 31.86
N MET A 231 -7.30 40.97 31.61
CA MET A 231 -8.50 40.31 31.11
C MET A 231 -9.41 39.79 32.22
N ASN A 232 -9.11 39.98 33.48
CA ASN A 232 -9.92 39.47 34.56
C ASN A 232 -11.39 39.97 34.55
N SER A 233 -11.62 41.20 34.09
CA SER A 233 -13.00 41.78 33.94
C SER A 233 -13.82 41.13 32.83
N THR A 234 -13.22 40.43 31.90
CA THR A 234 -13.92 39.82 30.77
C THR A 234 -14.24 38.34 30.99
N ARG A 235 -13.72 37.71 32.05
CA ARG A 235 -13.86 36.27 32.33
C ARG A 235 -15.31 35.78 32.46
N HIS A 236 -16.27 36.67 32.72
CA HIS A 236 -17.69 36.31 32.86
C HIS A 236 -18.37 36.02 31.51
N TRP A 237 -17.75 36.40 30.37
CA TRP A 237 -18.27 36.18 29.03
C TRP A 237 -17.22 35.66 28.04
N LEU A 238 -15.92 35.70 28.37
CA LEU A 238 -14.82 35.26 27.51
C LEU A 238 -13.95 34.25 28.24
N ASP A 239 -14.14 32.94 27.96
CA ASP A 239 -13.42 31.85 28.59
C ASP A 239 -12.03 31.66 27.99
N GLY A 240 -11.83 32.00 26.72
CA GLY A 240 -10.53 31.76 26.04
C GLY A 240 -10.28 32.78 24.92
N LEU A 241 -9.09 33.35 24.94
CA LEU A 241 -8.55 34.15 23.82
C LEU A 241 -7.06 33.81 23.68
N LYS A 242 -6.69 33.19 22.57
CA LYS A 242 -5.31 32.77 22.26
C LYS A 242 -4.87 33.33 20.93
N LEU A 243 -3.74 33.98 20.90
CA LEU A 243 -3.03 34.36 19.69
C LEU A 243 -1.94 33.32 19.40
N ARG A 244 -1.80 32.90 18.16
CA ARG A 244 -0.76 31.97 17.70
C ARG A 244 -0.14 32.44 16.41
N ALA A 245 1.21 32.32 16.32
CA ALA A 245 1.97 32.51 15.10
C ALA A 245 2.85 31.27 14.88
N SER A 246 3.07 30.87 13.63
CA SER A 246 3.91 29.71 13.26
C SER A 246 4.65 29.98 11.97
N TYR A 247 5.85 29.41 11.90
CA TYR A 247 6.72 29.44 10.74
C TYR A 247 7.26 28.04 10.47
#